data_65753e75f30f22e10886ca6efa090a23
#
_entry.id   65753e75f30f22e10886ca6efa090a23
#
_cell.length_a   1.000
_cell.length_b   1.000
_cell.length_c   1.000
_cell.angle_alpha   90.00
_cell.angle_beta   90.00
_cell.angle_gamma   90.00
#
_symmetry.space_group_name_H-M   'P 1'
#
loop_
_entity.id
_entity.type
_entity.pdbx_description
1 polymer ?
#
loop_
_entity_poly.entity_id
_entity_poly.type
_entity_poly.pdbx_seq_one_letter_code
_entity_poly.pdbx_strand_id
1 'polypeptide(L)' 'MPHSLEMGFIISIYKIISHFIMIEYFVEVPNTNIQEPVRSLDDAYPMCYDLAQEFGFAEVCWYALNGKRVTEGSYTDRD' A
#
# COMPACT_ATOMS: atom_id res chain seq x y z
N MET A 1 -18.92 -16.69 30.29
CA MET A 1 -19.98 -16.11 29.47
C MET A 1 -19.61 -16.17 28.00
N PRO A 2 -20.31 -16.95 27.22
CA PRO A 2 -19.95 -17.11 25.81
C PRO A 2 -19.97 -15.81 25.02
N HIS A 3 -20.97 -14.97 25.26
CA HIS A 3 -21.12 -13.73 24.49
C HIS A 3 -19.96 -12.75 24.72
N SER A 4 -19.54 -12.60 25.98
CA SER A 4 -18.41 -11.72 26.28
C SER A 4 -17.12 -12.23 25.66
N LEU A 5 -16.91 -13.56 25.74
CA LEU A 5 -15.73 -14.19 25.17
C LEU A 5 -15.74 -14.08 23.65
N GLU A 6 -16.92 -14.27 23.04
CA GLU A 6 -17.05 -14.15 21.58
C GLU A 6 -16.76 -12.74 21.11
N MET A 7 -17.27 -11.74 21.80
CA MET A 7 -17.00 -10.35 21.45
C MET A 7 -15.51 -10.02 21.60
N GLY A 8 -14.90 -10.46 22.70
CA GLY A 8 -13.47 -10.24 22.90
C GLY A 8 -12.63 -10.94 21.85
N PHE A 9 -13.04 -12.15 21.47
CA PHE A 9 -12.33 -12.92 20.44
C PHE A 9 -12.43 -12.22 19.08
N ILE A 10 -13.60 -11.74 18.71
CA ILE A 10 -13.80 -11.02 17.44
C ILE A 10 -12.97 -9.75 17.39
N ILE A 11 -12.97 -8.98 18.47
CA ILE A 11 -12.18 -7.75 18.56
C ILE A 11 -10.70 -8.07 18.46
N SER A 12 -10.24 -9.12 19.13
CA SER A 12 -8.85 -9.54 19.08
C SER A 12 -8.43 -9.98 17.69
N ILE A 13 -9.28 -10.76 17.02
CA ILE A 13 -9.03 -11.18 15.64
C ILE A 13 -9.00 -9.96 14.71
N TYR A 14 -9.91 -9.04 14.87
CA TYR A 14 -9.95 -7.84 14.06
C TYR A 14 -8.66 -7.04 14.20
N LYS A 15 -8.16 -6.87 15.43
CA LYS A 15 -6.90 -6.17 15.67
C LYS A 15 -5.72 -6.91 15.07
N ILE A 16 -5.70 -8.24 15.20
CA ILE A 16 -4.65 -9.06 14.61
C ILE A 16 -4.69 -8.95 13.09
N ILE A 17 -5.88 -9.08 12.50
CA ILE A 17 -6.06 -8.98 11.06
C ILE A 17 -5.64 -7.59 10.56
N SER A 18 -6.08 -6.53 11.21
CA SER A 18 -5.72 -5.17 10.79
C SER A 18 -4.22 -4.90 10.99
N HIS A 19 -3.58 -5.60 11.93
CA HIS A 19 -2.15 -5.50 12.13
C HIS A 19 -1.36 -6.31 11.09
N PHE A 20 -1.82 -7.52 10.75
CA PHE A 20 -1.19 -8.37 9.75
C PHE A 20 -1.53 -7.96 8.32
N ILE A 21 -2.71 -7.38 8.13
CA ILE A 21 -3.08 -6.79 6.84
C ILE A 21 -2.63 -5.33 6.85
N MET A 22 -1.39 -5.11 7.22
CA MET A 22 -0.77 -3.83 6.92
C MET A 22 -0.72 -3.70 5.41
N ILE A 23 -1.35 -2.64 4.92
CA ILE A 23 -1.29 -2.34 3.50
C ILE A 23 0.18 -2.13 3.16
N GLU A 24 0.70 -2.97 2.27
CA GLU A 24 2.06 -2.84 1.79
C GLU A 24 2.05 -2.00 0.54
N TYR A 25 2.52 -0.77 0.69
CA TYR A 25 2.65 0.13 -0.43
C TYR A 25 3.91 -0.16 -1.21
N PHE A 26 3.85 0.09 -2.49
CA PHE A 26 5.02 0.04 -3.35
C PHE A 26 4.92 1.13 -4.40
N VAL A 27 6.06 1.56 -4.90
CA VAL A 27 6.14 2.53 -5.98
C VAL A 27 6.57 1.80 -7.23
N GLU A 28 5.83 1.99 -8.31
CA GLU A 28 6.05 1.27 -9.54
C GLU A 28 6.19 2.23 -10.72
N VAL A 29 7.13 1.92 -11.59
CA VAL A 29 7.23 2.56 -12.90
C VAL A 29 6.66 1.56 -13.90
N PRO A 30 5.48 1.83 -14.48
CA PRO A 30 4.83 0.89 -15.39
C PRO A 30 5.70 0.54 -16.59
N ASN A 31 5.56 -0.69 -17.07
CA ASN A 31 6.31 -1.22 -18.21
C ASN A 31 7.82 -1.35 -17.95
N THR A 32 8.22 -1.34 -16.69
CA THR A 32 9.58 -1.60 -16.27
C THR A 32 9.57 -2.63 -15.14
N ASN A 33 10.75 -3.06 -14.71
CA ASN A 33 10.89 -3.95 -13.56
C ASN A 33 11.00 -3.19 -12.24
N ILE A 34 10.81 -1.87 -12.27
CA ILE A 34 10.93 -1.04 -11.07
C ILE A 34 9.67 -1.15 -10.26
N GLN A 35 9.80 -1.78 -9.09
CA GLN A 35 8.72 -1.93 -8.12
C GLN A 35 9.38 -1.92 -6.75
N GLU A 36 9.32 -0.78 -6.07
CA GLU A 36 10.03 -0.57 -4.82
C GLU A 36 9.07 -0.58 -3.64
N PRO A 37 9.21 -1.52 -2.71
CA PRO A 37 8.36 -1.53 -1.52
C PRO A 37 8.71 -0.34 -0.62
N VAL A 38 7.70 0.22 0.02
CA VAL A 38 7.84 1.33 0.96
C VAL A 38 7.03 1.05 2.21
N ARG A 39 7.38 1.70 3.31
CA ARG A 39 6.74 1.46 4.61
C ARG A 39 5.43 2.20 4.78
N SER A 40 5.28 3.34 4.13
CA SER A 40 4.13 4.22 4.35
C SER A 40 3.91 5.11 3.14
N LEU A 41 2.76 5.77 3.09
CA LEU A 41 2.50 6.77 2.07
C LEU A 41 3.44 7.96 2.17
N ASP A 42 3.87 8.31 3.38
CA ASP A 42 4.81 9.42 3.57
C ASP A 42 6.16 9.12 2.91
N ASP A 43 6.56 7.86 2.87
CA ASP A 43 7.78 7.43 2.18
C ASP A 43 7.52 7.21 0.69
N ALA A 44 6.32 6.78 0.34
CA ALA A 44 5.96 6.44 -1.03
C ALA A 44 5.95 7.65 -1.96
N TYR A 45 5.34 8.74 -1.54
CA TYR A 45 5.16 9.90 -2.43
C TYR A 45 6.48 10.57 -2.81
N PRO A 46 7.43 10.80 -1.90
CA PRO A 46 8.74 11.33 -2.32
C PRO A 46 9.47 10.41 -3.30
N MET A 47 9.44 9.11 -3.07
CA MET A 47 10.05 8.15 -3.98
C MET A 47 9.35 8.14 -5.34
N CYS A 48 8.02 8.19 -5.33
CA CYS A 48 7.23 8.23 -6.55
C CYS A 48 7.56 9.48 -7.38
N TYR A 49 7.66 10.61 -6.71
CA TYR A 49 8.04 11.85 -7.38
C TYR A 49 9.43 11.74 -8.04
N ASP A 50 10.42 11.23 -7.31
CA ASP A 50 11.77 11.08 -7.83
C ASP A 50 11.82 10.13 -9.03
N LEU A 51 11.12 9.00 -8.93
CA LEU A 51 11.05 8.05 -10.03
C LEU A 51 10.32 8.62 -11.25
N ALA A 52 9.29 9.41 -11.01
CA ALA A 52 8.57 10.08 -12.10
C ALA A 52 9.46 11.08 -12.83
N GLN A 53 10.30 11.81 -12.10
CA GLN A 53 11.24 12.72 -12.72
C GLN A 53 12.26 11.99 -13.60
N GLU A 54 12.68 10.80 -13.16
CA GLU A 54 13.68 10.02 -13.90
C GLU A 54 13.07 9.27 -15.09
N PHE A 55 11.91 8.67 -14.93
CA PHE A 55 11.31 7.76 -15.91
C PHE A 55 10.07 8.32 -16.60
N GLY A 56 9.60 9.50 -16.22
CA GLY A 56 8.46 10.15 -16.85
C GLY A 56 7.14 9.93 -16.14
N PHE A 57 6.97 8.81 -15.46
CA PHE A 57 5.74 8.47 -14.74
C PHE A 57 6.02 7.41 -13.70
N ALA A 58 5.40 7.55 -12.53
CA ALA A 58 5.45 6.53 -11.49
C ALA A 58 4.17 6.56 -10.67
N GLU A 59 3.80 5.44 -10.06
CA GLU A 59 2.58 5.33 -9.26
C GLU A 59 2.86 4.70 -7.91
N VAL A 60 2.05 5.13 -6.93
CA VAL A 60 2.00 4.51 -5.60
C VAL A 60 0.84 3.52 -5.61
N CYS A 61 1.12 2.28 -5.29
CA CYS A 61 0.16 1.18 -5.42
C CYS A 61 0.14 0.30 -4.18
N TRP A 62 -0.90 -0.53 -4.11
CA TRP A 62 -0.99 -1.60 -3.13
C TRP A 62 -1.93 -2.67 -3.68
N TYR A 63 -1.92 -3.85 -3.07
CA TYR A 63 -2.83 -4.93 -3.45
C TYR A 63 -3.89 -5.10 -2.38
N ALA A 64 -5.15 -5.11 -2.79
CA ALA A 64 -6.26 -5.42 -1.90
C ALA A 64 -6.27 -6.91 -1.58
N LEU A 65 -7.05 -7.29 -0.57
CA LEU A 65 -7.14 -8.70 -0.13
C LEU A 65 -7.57 -9.65 -1.24
N ASN A 66 -8.37 -9.17 -2.17
CA ASN A 66 -8.81 -9.98 -3.30
C ASN A 66 -7.76 -10.07 -4.42
N GLY A 67 -6.57 -9.53 -4.19
CA GLY A 67 -5.49 -9.51 -5.17
C GLY A 67 -5.58 -8.38 -6.18
N LYS A 68 -6.57 -7.52 -6.08
CA LYS A 68 -6.74 -6.42 -7.00
C LYS A 68 -5.73 -5.31 -6.72
N ARG A 69 -5.05 -4.87 -7.77
CA ARG A 69 -4.10 -3.76 -7.67
C ARG A 69 -4.85 -2.43 -7.56
N VAL A 70 -4.44 -1.62 -6.61
CA VAL A 70 -5.05 -0.31 -6.37
C VAL A 70 -3.96 0.75 -6.51
N THR A 71 -4.26 1.80 -7.25
CA THR A 71 -3.37 2.95 -7.40
C THR A 71 -3.85 4.07 -6.48
N GLU A 72 -2.99 4.43 -5.52
CA GLU A 72 -3.28 5.52 -4.58
C GLU A 72 -3.04 6.88 -5.20
N GLY A 73 -1.99 7.00 -5.98
CA GLY A 73 -1.64 8.25 -6.62
C GLY A 73 -0.49 8.06 -7.59
N SER A 74 -0.18 9.11 -8.31
CA SER A 74 0.87 9.05 -9.31
C SER A 74 1.46 10.43 -9.53
N TYR A 75 2.65 10.44 -10.12
CA TYR A 75 3.30 11.65 -10.59
C TYR A 75 3.79 11.46 -12.01
N THR A 76 3.86 12.55 -12.73
CA THR A 76 4.54 12.60 -14.01
C THR A 76 5.77 13.49 -13.88
N ASP A 77 6.58 13.52 -14.92
CA ASP A 77 7.76 14.40 -14.96
C ASP A 77 7.42 15.88 -15.08
N ARG A 78 6.13 16.19 -15.21
CA ARG A 78 5.63 17.57 -15.26
C ARG A 78 5.08 18.05 -13.92
N ASP A 79 4.96 17.19 -12.96
CA ASP A 79 4.44 17.54 -11.62
C ASP A 79 5.46 18.24 -10.73
#